data_ab5955929a29f92cfc230704b1752ecd
#
_entry.id   ab5955929a29f92cfc230704b1752ecd
#
_cell.length_a   1.000
_cell.length_b   1.000
_cell.length_c   1.000
_cell.angle_alpha   90.00
_cell.angle_beta   90.00
_cell.angle_gamma   90.00
#
_symmetry.space_group_name_H-M   'P 1'
#
loop_
_entity.id
_entity.type
_entity.pdbx_description
1 polymer ?
#
loop_
_entity_poly.entity_id
_entity_poly.type
_entity_poly.pdbx_seq_one_letter_code
_entity_poly.pdbx_strand_id
1 'polypeptide(L)'
;MELGNQKIPNILKYSEHSIAESMLNTPPTFAWYMAGKVFKWIKEKGGLEFFKQQNYLKASKLYEYIDSSDFYSNNIDIENRSIMNVTFFLENDELDSPFLLHAEENGLLNLKGHRSVGGMRASIYNAMPLEGVEELIKYMKYFESKYG
;
A
#
# COMPACT_ATOMS: atom_id res chain seq x y z
N MET A 1 26.73 -17.42 24.81
CA MET A 1 25.67 -16.40 24.70
C MET A 1 24.40 -16.96 25.36
N GLU A 2 24.36 -17.00 26.69
CA GLU A 2 23.23 -17.51 27.48
C GLU A 2 22.67 -16.43 28.40
N LEU A 3 22.11 -15.38 27.80
CA LEU A 3 21.43 -14.31 28.55
C LEU A 3 19.91 -14.49 28.58
N GLY A 4 19.40 -15.61 28.07
CA GLY A 4 17.98 -15.90 27.98
C GLY A 4 17.42 -16.70 29.15
N ASN A 5 16.15 -16.48 29.51
CA ASN A 5 15.43 -17.28 30.47
C ASN A 5 15.32 -18.74 29.97
N GLN A 6 15.98 -19.69 30.65
CA GLN A 6 15.99 -21.12 30.26
C GLN A 6 14.61 -21.79 30.32
N LYS A 7 13.62 -21.18 30.98
CA LYS A 7 12.26 -21.73 31.12
C LYS A 7 11.35 -21.43 29.92
N ILE A 8 11.83 -20.67 28.91
CA ILE A 8 11.02 -20.44 27.71
C ILE A 8 11.05 -21.65 26.77
N PRO A 9 9.96 -21.93 26.00
CA PRO A 9 9.93 -22.97 25.00
C PRO A 9 11.05 -22.82 23.98
N ASN A 10 11.57 -23.94 23.45
CA ASN A 10 12.69 -23.93 22.49
C ASN A 10 12.41 -23.09 21.26
N ILE A 11 11.18 -23.07 20.76
CA ILE A 11 10.77 -22.26 19.61
C ILE A 11 10.98 -20.75 19.82
N LEU A 12 11.07 -20.29 21.06
CA LEU A 12 11.29 -18.88 21.40
C LEU A 12 12.77 -18.57 21.77
N LYS A 13 13.66 -19.58 21.74
CA LYS A 13 15.07 -19.42 22.03
C LYS A 13 15.86 -19.05 20.77
N TYR A 14 16.46 -17.88 20.73
CA TYR A 14 17.34 -17.50 19.62
C TYR A 14 18.51 -18.47 19.40
N SER A 15 19.04 -19.09 20.46
CA SER A 15 20.10 -20.10 20.36
C SER A 15 19.69 -21.30 19.48
N GLU A 16 18.47 -21.80 19.65
CA GLU A 16 17.95 -22.92 18.85
C GLU A 16 17.83 -22.56 17.37
N HIS A 17 17.31 -21.35 17.10
CA HIS A 17 17.22 -20.84 15.73
C HIS A 17 18.60 -20.60 15.10
N SER A 18 19.57 -20.11 15.89
CA SER A 18 20.94 -19.88 15.41
C SER A 18 21.65 -21.19 15.06
N ILE A 19 21.54 -22.21 15.93
CA ILE A 19 22.13 -23.56 15.68
C ILE A 19 21.52 -24.21 14.46
N ALA A 20 20.20 -24.05 14.26
CA ALA A 20 19.48 -24.58 13.11
C ALA A 20 19.57 -23.72 11.84
N GLU A 21 20.43 -22.68 11.81
CA GLU A 21 20.59 -21.74 10.69
C GLU A 21 19.22 -21.17 10.22
N SER A 22 18.35 -20.82 11.18
CA SER A 22 16.98 -20.36 10.98
C SER A 22 15.99 -21.42 10.44
N MET A 23 16.41 -22.67 10.35
CA MET A 23 15.59 -23.81 9.86
C MET A 23 15.14 -24.74 10.99
N LEU A 24 14.83 -24.20 12.17
CA LEU A 24 14.31 -25.00 13.30
C LEU A 24 13.01 -25.73 12.92
N ASN A 25 12.22 -25.12 12.05
CA ASN A 25 11.05 -25.73 11.44
C ASN A 25 11.09 -25.59 9.92
N THR A 26 10.28 -26.35 9.20
CA THR A 26 10.13 -26.22 7.74
C THR A 26 9.71 -24.78 7.39
N PRO A 27 10.46 -24.10 6.50
CA PRO A 27 10.12 -22.75 6.10
C PRO A 27 8.87 -22.71 5.22
N PRO A 28 8.20 -21.55 5.07
CA PRO A 28 7.07 -21.39 4.17
C PRO A 28 7.55 -21.36 2.72
N THR A 29 7.91 -22.50 2.16
CA THR A 29 8.64 -22.67 0.89
C THR A 29 7.97 -21.98 -0.30
N PHE A 30 6.63 -22.05 -0.40
CA PHE A 30 5.89 -21.36 -1.46
C PHE A 30 6.03 -19.84 -1.37
N ALA A 31 5.90 -19.27 -0.16
CA ALA A 31 6.07 -17.84 0.05
C ALA A 31 7.49 -17.38 -0.29
N TRP A 32 8.50 -18.16 0.07
CA TRP A 32 9.90 -17.87 -0.28
C TRP A 32 10.15 -17.96 -1.78
N TYR A 33 9.57 -18.96 -2.46
CA TYR A 33 9.65 -19.08 -3.90
C TYR A 33 9.05 -17.84 -4.60
N MET A 34 7.85 -17.43 -4.17
CA MET A 34 7.19 -16.24 -4.72
C MET A 34 7.97 -14.96 -4.43
N ALA A 35 8.48 -14.79 -3.20
CA ALA A 35 9.34 -13.65 -2.87
C ALA A 35 10.60 -13.61 -3.75
N GLY A 36 11.23 -14.75 -3.97
CA GLY A 36 12.39 -14.87 -4.88
C GLY A 36 12.06 -14.43 -6.32
N LYS A 37 10.86 -14.78 -6.84
CA LYS A 37 10.39 -14.32 -8.16
C LYS A 37 10.19 -12.81 -8.20
N VAL A 38 9.59 -12.23 -7.14
CA VAL A 38 9.40 -10.78 -7.03
C VAL A 38 10.74 -10.06 -6.96
N PHE A 39 11.70 -10.54 -6.18
CA PHE A 39 13.04 -9.94 -6.11
C PHE A 39 13.77 -9.98 -7.45
N LYS A 40 13.65 -11.09 -8.18
CA LYS A 40 14.21 -11.20 -9.53
C LYS A 40 13.58 -10.18 -10.48
N TRP A 41 12.25 -10.07 -10.47
CA TRP A 41 11.50 -9.08 -11.27
C TRP A 41 11.92 -7.64 -10.93
N ILE A 42 12.04 -7.28 -9.63
CA ILE A 42 12.51 -5.96 -9.20
C ILE A 42 13.91 -5.69 -9.77
N LYS A 43 14.82 -6.65 -9.68
CA LYS A 43 16.19 -6.52 -10.20
C LYS A 43 16.21 -6.31 -11.72
N GLU A 44 15.41 -7.06 -12.46
CA GLU A 44 15.31 -6.99 -13.93
C GLU A 44 14.69 -5.66 -14.41
N LYS A 45 13.82 -5.03 -13.60
CA LYS A 45 13.20 -3.73 -13.90
C LYS A 45 14.07 -2.51 -13.59
N GLY A 46 15.27 -2.70 -13.07
CA GLY A 46 16.20 -1.60 -12.72
C GLY A 46 16.43 -1.41 -11.23
N GLY A 47 16.01 -2.38 -10.41
CA GLY A 47 16.28 -2.42 -8.98
C GLY A 47 15.47 -1.43 -8.15
N LEU A 48 15.93 -1.20 -6.93
CA LEU A 48 15.20 -0.39 -5.95
C LEU A 48 15.08 1.08 -6.37
N GLU A 49 16.10 1.62 -7.03
CA GLU A 49 16.10 3.04 -7.44
C GLU A 49 15.03 3.33 -8.49
N PHE A 50 14.85 2.43 -9.46
CA PHE A 50 13.77 2.53 -10.43
C PHE A 50 12.39 2.55 -9.74
N PHE A 51 12.13 1.59 -8.85
CA PHE A 51 10.84 1.53 -8.15
C PHE A 51 10.63 2.70 -7.21
N LYS A 52 11.68 3.19 -6.55
CA LYS A 52 11.61 4.40 -5.73
C LYS A 52 11.11 5.58 -6.54
N GLN A 53 11.72 5.85 -7.70
CA GLN A 53 11.32 6.95 -8.57
C GLN A 53 9.88 6.80 -9.06
N GLN A 54 9.49 5.59 -9.52
CA GLN A 54 8.12 5.32 -9.99
C GLN A 54 7.09 5.48 -8.87
N ASN A 55 7.39 5.01 -7.66
CA ASN A 55 6.46 5.12 -6.54
C ASN A 55 6.31 6.56 -6.07
N TYR A 56 7.39 7.34 -6.03
CA TYR A 56 7.31 8.78 -5.75
C TYR A 56 6.48 9.51 -6.81
N LEU A 57 6.69 9.22 -8.10
CA LEU A 57 5.93 9.85 -9.18
C LEU A 57 4.43 9.56 -9.05
N LYS A 58 4.04 8.31 -8.81
CA LYS A 58 2.64 7.90 -8.60
C LYS A 58 2.02 8.61 -7.39
N ALA A 59 2.73 8.56 -6.25
CA ALA A 59 2.24 9.14 -5.01
C ALA A 59 2.11 10.67 -5.11
N SER A 60 3.13 11.36 -5.66
CA SER A 60 3.10 12.81 -5.84
C SER A 60 1.91 13.26 -6.67
N LYS A 61 1.67 12.64 -7.83
CA LYS A 61 0.52 13.00 -8.68
C LYS A 61 -0.82 12.87 -7.93
N LEU A 62 -0.99 11.80 -7.15
CA LEU A 62 -2.24 11.60 -6.43
C LEU A 62 -2.39 12.57 -5.26
N TYR A 63 -1.33 12.79 -4.47
CA TYR A 63 -1.35 13.76 -3.38
C TYR A 63 -1.51 15.21 -3.88
N GLU A 64 -0.83 15.60 -4.96
CA GLU A 64 -0.99 16.93 -5.59
C GLU A 64 -2.45 17.20 -5.95
N TYR A 65 -3.15 16.19 -6.49
CA TYR A 65 -4.56 16.35 -6.80
C TYR A 65 -5.41 16.46 -5.53
N ILE A 66 -5.23 15.58 -4.55
CA ILE A 66 -5.97 15.60 -3.28
C ILE A 66 -5.75 16.95 -2.57
N ASP A 67 -4.50 17.42 -2.47
CA ASP A 67 -4.15 18.65 -1.76
C ASP A 67 -4.63 19.92 -2.48
N SER A 68 -4.91 19.86 -3.79
CA SER A 68 -5.43 20.97 -4.58
C SER A 68 -6.96 21.02 -4.66
N SER A 69 -7.65 20.01 -4.13
CA SER A 69 -9.11 19.90 -4.15
C SER A 69 -9.70 20.38 -2.83
N ASP A 70 -10.82 21.08 -2.90
CA ASP A 70 -11.64 21.40 -1.73
C ASP A 70 -12.62 20.24 -1.39
N PHE A 71 -12.75 19.26 -2.29
CA PHE A 71 -13.66 18.12 -2.17
C PHE A 71 -13.02 16.87 -1.55
N TYR A 72 -11.68 16.73 -1.69
CA TYR A 72 -10.92 15.63 -1.11
C TYR A 72 -9.94 16.14 -0.06
N SER A 73 -9.65 15.32 0.93
CA SER A 73 -8.70 15.66 1.99
C SER A 73 -7.82 14.46 2.37
N ASN A 74 -6.63 14.75 2.90
CA ASN A 74 -5.76 13.77 3.54
C ASN A 74 -5.28 14.31 4.89
N ASN A 75 -5.52 13.57 5.96
CA ASN A 75 -5.26 13.99 7.34
C ASN A 75 -3.85 13.59 7.85
N ILE A 76 -2.98 13.12 6.95
CA ILE A 76 -1.61 12.70 7.31
C ILE A 76 -0.65 13.83 7.00
N ASP A 77 0.18 14.18 7.99
CA ASP A 77 1.27 15.14 7.81
C ASP A 77 2.15 14.75 6.63
N ILE A 78 2.56 15.72 5.82
CA ILE A 78 3.29 15.50 4.55
C ILE A 78 4.50 14.59 4.73
N GLU A 79 5.27 14.78 5.81
CA GLU A 79 6.47 13.99 6.12
C GLU A 79 6.17 12.52 6.47
N ASN A 80 4.93 12.22 6.86
CA ASN A 80 4.48 10.88 7.27
C ASN A 80 3.66 10.16 6.21
N ARG A 81 3.46 10.77 5.03
CA ARG A 81 2.67 10.21 3.94
C ARG A 81 3.32 8.98 3.31
N SER A 82 2.53 7.92 3.13
CA SER A 82 2.97 6.70 2.45
C SER A 82 3.02 6.90 0.94
N ILE A 83 4.09 6.44 0.30
CA ILE A 83 4.19 6.38 -1.17
C ILE A 83 3.56 5.11 -1.77
N MET A 84 2.96 4.25 -0.94
CA MET A 84 2.40 2.95 -1.34
C MET A 84 0.90 2.85 -1.07
N ASN A 85 0.41 3.51 -0.01
CA ASN A 85 -1.00 3.52 0.38
C ASN A 85 -1.42 4.97 0.60
N VAL A 86 -2.09 5.54 -0.37
CA VAL A 86 -2.63 6.90 -0.28
C VAL A 86 -4.05 6.82 0.26
N THR A 87 -4.25 7.33 1.47
CA THR A 87 -5.59 7.47 2.06
C THR A 87 -6.16 8.83 1.72
N PHE A 88 -7.48 8.91 1.55
CA PHE A 88 -8.17 10.19 1.37
C PHE A 88 -9.63 10.07 1.80
N PHE A 89 -10.23 11.22 2.06
CA PHE A 89 -11.62 11.36 2.51
C PHE A 89 -12.33 12.33 1.57
N LEU A 90 -13.65 12.16 1.44
CA LEU A 90 -14.52 13.15 0.84
C LEU A 90 -14.93 14.18 1.90
N GLU A 91 -15.25 15.39 1.49
CA GLU A 91 -15.79 16.42 2.40
C GLU A 91 -17.10 15.97 3.06
N ASN A 92 -17.94 15.26 2.31
CA ASN A 92 -19.17 14.66 2.81
C ASN A 92 -19.07 13.13 2.80
N ASP A 93 -19.04 12.50 3.96
CA ASP A 93 -18.92 11.04 4.14
C ASP A 93 -20.17 10.25 3.66
N GLU A 94 -21.32 10.91 3.48
CA GLU A 94 -22.49 10.30 2.84
C GLU A 94 -22.20 9.90 1.37
N LEU A 95 -21.23 10.54 0.75
CA LEU A 95 -20.79 10.25 -0.62
C LEU A 95 -19.79 9.08 -0.73
N ASP A 96 -19.27 8.55 0.38
CA ASP A 96 -18.32 7.44 0.38
C ASP A 96 -18.86 6.20 -0.34
N SER A 97 -20.11 5.81 -0.02
CA SER A 97 -20.73 4.64 -0.65
C SER A 97 -21.05 4.86 -2.13
N PRO A 98 -21.64 5.99 -2.56
CA PRO A 98 -21.78 6.31 -3.98
C PRO A 98 -20.44 6.36 -4.73
N PHE A 99 -19.39 6.95 -4.12
CA PHE A 99 -18.05 7.01 -4.72
C PHE A 99 -17.49 5.61 -4.98
N LEU A 100 -17.52 4.74 -3.99
CA LEU A 100 -16.98 3.38 -4.08
C LEU A 100 -17.76 2.54 -5.12
N LEU A 101 -19.08 2.59 -5.11
CA LEU A 101 -19.92 1.84 -6.06
C LEU A 101 -19.63 2.28 -7.50
N HIS A 102 -19.64 3.58 -7.76
CA HIS A 102 -19.40 4.10 -9.10
C HIS A 102 -17.93 3.89 -9.54
N ALA A 103 -16.97 3.90 -8.61
CA ALA A 103 -15.59 3.54 -8.90
C ALA A 103 -15.47 2.10 -9.38
N GLU A 104 -16.13 1.14 -8.71
CA GLU A 104 -16.15 -0.28 -9.11
C GLU A 104 -16.75 -0.47 -10.49
N GLU A 105 -17.84 0.23 -10.83
CA GLU A 105 -18.45 0.23 -12.16
C GLU A 105 -17.49 0.72 -13.25
N ASN A 106 -16.53 1.58 -12.90
CA ASN A 106 -15.48 2.08 -13.78
C ASN A 106 -14.16 1.29 -13.70
N GLY A 107 -14.16 0.11 -13.06
CA GLY A 107 -13.01 -0.77 -12.98
C GLY A 107 -11.96 -0.38 -11.92
N LEU A 108 -12.26 0.60 -11.07
CA LEU A 108 -11.40 1.04 -9.96
C LEU A 108 -11.78 0.26 -8.69
N LEU A 109 -11.08 -0.85 -8.46
CA LEU A 109 -11.44 -1.83 -7.43
C LEU A 109 -10.69 -1.58 -6.12
N ASN A 110 -11.30 -2.02 -5.00
CA ASN A 110 -10.67 -2.09 -3.68
C ASN A 110 -10.22 -0.72 -3.10
N LEU A 111 -10.92 0.35 -3.43
CA LEU A 111 -10.64 1.70 -2.92
C LEU A 111 -11.13 1.94 -1.49
N LYS A 112 -11.98 1.08 -0.94
CA LYS A 112 -12.51 1.23 0.42
C LYS A 112 -11.38 1.29 1.45
N GLY A 113 -11.42 2.29 2.33
CA GLY A 113 -10.48 2.48 3.43
C GLY A 113 -10.58 1.38 4.49
N HIS A 114 -9.64 1.40 5.44
CA HIS A 114 -9.65 0.43 6.54
C HIS A 114 -10.85 0.65 7.44
N ARG A 115 -11.49 -0.43 7.89
CA ARG A 115 -12.71 -0.39 8.73
C ARG A 115 -12.63 0.46 10.00
N SER A 116 -11.41 0.67 10.54
CA SER A 116 -11.19 1.48 11.73
C SER A 116 -10.92 2.96 11.42
N VAL A 117 -10.68 3.32 10.15
CA VAL A 117 -10.31 4.66 9.72
C VAL A 117 -11.40 5.28 8.85
N GLY A 118 -12.05 4.48 7.99
CA GLY A 118 -13.02 4.96 7.02
C GLY A 118 -12.38 5.51 5.74
N GLY A 119 -13.15 6.29 5.00
CA GLY A 119 -12.75 6.92 3.75
C GLY A 119 -12.26 5.96 2.67
N MET A 120 -11.35 6.41 1.84
CA MET A 120 -10.77 5.67 0.72
C MET A 120 -9.27 5.38 0.93
N ARG A 121 -8.78 4.36 0.24
CA ARG A 121 -7.36 3.99 0.22
C ARG A 121 -6.95 3.47 -1.15
N ALA A 122 -6.12 4.21 -1.83
CA ALA A 122 -5.47 3.75 -3.06
C ALA A 122 -4.20 2.98 -2.74
N SER A 123 -4.18 1.67 -3.02
CA SER A 123 -3.00 0.80 -2.88
C SER A 123 -2.20 0.81 -4.18
N ILE A 124 -1.21 1.68 -4.26
CA ILE A 124 -0.41 1.96 -5.47
C ILE A 124 0.97 1.29 -5.43
N TYR A 125 0.98 -0.01 -5.10
CA TYR A 125 2.21 -0.79 -4.95
C TYR A 125 3.10 -0.82 -6.20
N ASN A 126 4.28 -1.46 -6.09
CA ASN A 126 5.28 -1.50 -7.15
C ASN A 126 4.73 -1.95 -8.52
N ALA A 127 3.81 -2.91 -8.54
CA ALA A 127 3.24 -3.43 -9.78
C ALA A 127 2.11 -2.55 -10.36
N MET A 128 1.58 -1.58 -9.61
CA MET A 128 0.58 -0.65 -10.12
C MET A 128 1.25 0.30 -11.13
N PRO A 129 0.82 0.32 -12.39
CA PRO A 129 1.35 1.25 -13.38
C PRO A 129 0.88 2.69 -13.10
N LEU A 130 1.60 3.66 -13.67
CA LEU A 130 1.25 5.08 -13.53
C LEU A 130 -0.15 5.38 -14.08
N GLU A 131 -0.50 4.75 -15.18
CA GLU A 131 -1.80 4.87 -15.85
C GLU A 131 -2.98 4.52 -14.91
N GLY A 132 -2.79 3.55 -14.01
CA GLY A 132 -3.82 3.21 -13.02
C GLY A 132 -4.08 4.34 -12.03
N VAL A 133 -3.03 5.08 -11.65
CA VAL A 133 -3.16 6.27 -10.80
C VAL A 133 -3.80 7.44 -11.57
N GLU A 134 -3.43 7.60 -12.83
CA GLU A 134 -4.01 8.64 -13.70
C GLU A 134 -5.51 8.40 -13.96
N GLU A 135 -5.93 7.16 -14.16
CA GLU A 135 -7.37 6.82 -14.28
C GLU A 135 -8.11 7.07 -12.95
N LEU A 136 -7.51 6.79 -11.79
CA LEU A 136 -8.11 7.17 -10.52
C LEU A 136 -8.29 8.69 -10.40
N ILE A 137 -7.28 9.49 -10.73
CA ILE A 137 -7.35 10.95 -10.68
C ILE A 137 -8.42 11.47 -11.66
N LYS A 138 -8.51 10.92 -12.85
CA LYS A 138 -9.53 11.27 -13.84
C LYS A 138 -10.95 10.96 -13.31
N TYR A 139 -11.12 9.82 -12.67
CA TYR A 139 -12.37 9.45 -12.02
C TYR A 139 -12.71 10.41 -10.87
N MET A 140 -11.74 10.74 -10.01
CA MET A 140 -11.92 11.68 -8.91
C MET A 140 -12.38 13.05 -9.40
N LYS A 141 -11.76 13.58 -10.46
CA LYS A 141 -12.18 14.83 -11.13
C LYS A 141 -13.63 14.78 -11.63
N TYR A 142 -14.00 13.69 -12.28
CA TYR A 142 -15.37 13.49 -12.75
C TYR A 142 -16.35 13.47 -11.58
N PHE A 143 -16.05 12.73 -10.52
CA PHE A 143 -16.92 12.62 -9.35
C PHE A 143 -17.08 13.97 -8.63
N GLU A 144 -15.99 14.69 -8.42
CA GLU A 144 -16.00 16.06 -7.86
C GLU A 144 -16.84 17.01 -8.72
N SER A 145 -16.70 17.01 -10.04
CA SER A 145 -17.50 17.87 -10.93
C SER A 145 -19.00 17.60 -10.88
N LYS A 146 -19.42 16.43 -10.39
CA LYS A 146 -20.82 16.00 -10.32
C LYS A 146 -21.44 16.23 -8.96
N TYR A 147 -20.66 16.18 -7.89
CA TYR A 147 -21.14 16.16 -6.50
C TYR A 147 -20.50 17.24 -5.60
N GLY A 148 -19.46 17.95 -6.09
CA GLY A 148 -18.78 19.06 -5.42
C GLY A 148 -19.37 20.43 -5.67
#